data_ad55a67ee86231b4b3cdf1397bc676c5
#
_entry.id   ad55a67ee86231b4b3cdf1397bc676c5
#
_cell.length_a   1.000
_cell.length_b   1.000
_cell.length_c   1.000
_cell.angle_alpha   90.00
_cell.angle_beta   90.00
_cell.angle_gamma   90.00
#
_symmetry.space_group_name_H-M   'P 1'
#
loop_
_entity.id
_entity.type
_entity.pdbx_description
1 polymer ?
#
loop_
_entity_poly.entity_id
_entity_poly.type
_entity_poly.pdbx_seq_one_letter_code
_entity_poly.pdbx_strand_id
1 'polypeptide(L)'
;MQAAREAAVPYLLTNGALLVFLTLIGHWWAFFVLWLLPMATWNMMVTRLRNIAEHAVVPDHNDPMRHARTTHATLIERIFLAPYWVNYHCEHHMFMHLPFYRLAEAHTRLAQKGITEQMEVQDSYWRVLKSAANKPEALSPA
;
A
#
# COMPACT_ATOMS: atom_id res chain seq x y z
N MET A 1 -3.68 24.59 -10.62
CA MET A 1 -3.27 24.24 -12.01
C MET A 1 -1.76 24.09 -12.15
N GLN A 2 -0.94 24.94 -11.55
CA GLN A 2 0.53 24.88 -11.68
C GLN A 2 1.13 23.58 -11.11
N ALA A 3 0.78 23.20 -9.88
CA ALA A 3 1.26 21.96 -9.24
C ALA A 3 0.92 20.67 -10.03
N ALA A 4 -0.29 20.62 -10.61
CA ALA A 4 -0.67 19.49 -11.46
C ALA A 4 0.17 19.42 -12.74
N ARG A 5 0.51 20.56 -13.33
CA ARG A 5 1.38 20.64 -14.51
C ARG A 5 2.83 20.27 -14.18
N GLU A 6 3.34 20.73 -13.05
CA GLU A 6 4.70 20.42 -12.58
C GLU A 6 4.88 18.91 -12.32
N ALA A 7 3.83 18.22 -11.85
CA ALA A 7 3.83 16.77 -11.68
C ALA A 7 3.63 16.01 -13.01
N ALA A 8 2.75 16.51 -13.89
CA ALA A 8 2.39 15.82 -15.14
C ALA A 8 3.52 15.86 -16.19
N VAL A 9 4.25 16.97 -16.29
CA VAL A 9 5.28 17.14 -17.32
C VAL A 9 6.40 16.10 -17.21
N PRO A 10 7.07 15.90 -16.05
CA PRO A 10 8.09 14.86 -15.90
C PRO A 10 7.56 13.45 -16.20
N TYR A 11 6.32 13.15 -15.75
CA TYR A 11 5.67 11.87 -16.02
C TYR A 11 5.49 11.63 -17.52
N LEU A 12 4.95 12.60 -18.25
CA LEU A 12 4.72 12.49 -19.69
C LEU A 12 6.05 12.40 -20.48
N LEU A 13 7.06 13.18 -20.09
CA LEU A 13 8.37 13.13 -20.71
C LEU A 13 9.05 11.78 -20.52
N THR A 14 9.02 11.22 -19.32
CA THR A 14 9.61 9.90 -19.02
C THR A 14 8.91 8.78 -19.79
N ASN A 15 7.58 8.78 -19.79
CA ASN A 15 6.79 7.77 -20.53
C ASN A 15 6.96 7.93 -22.06
N GLY A 16 6.99 9.16 -22.55
CA GLY A 16 7.24 9.46 -23.96
C GLY A 16 8.64 8.99 -24.40
N ALA A 17 9.66 9.30 -23.59
CA ALA A 17 11.03 8.84 -23.86
C ALA A 17 11.14 7.31 -23.87
N LEU A 18 10.50 6.63 -22.93
CA LEU A 18 10.45 5.16 -22.88
C LEU A 18 9.79 4.58 -24.15
N LEU A 19 8.63 5.14 -24.55
CA LEU A 19 7.94 4.72 -25.78
C LEU A 19 8.81 4.92 -27.02
N VAL A 20 9.44 6.09 -27.16
CA VAL A 20 10.36 6.38 -28.28
C VAL A 20 11.52 5.40 -28.27
N PHE A 21 12.17 5.18 -27.15
CA PHE A 21 13.27 4.21 -27.03
C PHE A 21 12.85 2.81 -27.47
N LEU A 22 11.72 2.29 -26.96
CA LEU A 22 11.20 0.97 -27.32
C LEU A 22 10.81 0.90 -28.82
N THR A 23 10.33 1.99 -29.40
CA THR A 23 10.01 2.07 -30.82
C THR A 23 11.29 2.00 -31.68
N LEU A 24 12.33 2.72 -31.30
CA LEU A 24 13.60 2.72 -32.03
C LEU A 24 14.29 1.35 -32.07
N ILE A 25 14.13 0.56 -30.99
CA ILE A 25 14.64 -0.83 -30.94
C ILE A 25 13.66 -1.88 -31.49
N GLY A 26 12.54 -1.47 -32.10
CA GLY A 26 11.55 -2.36 -32.72
C GLY A 26 10.58 -3.05 -31.75
N HIS A 27 10.54 -2.63 -30.50
CA HIS A 27 9.73 -3.26 -29.44
C HIS A 27 8.65 -2.32 -28.88
N TRP A 28 8.03 -1.48 -29.70
CA TRP A 28 7.02 -0.50 -29.28
C TRP A 28 5.85 -1.14 -28.49
N TRP A 29 5.45 -2.35 -28.82
CA TRP A 29 4.39 -3.12 -28.14
C TRP A 29 4.70 -3.41 -26.66
N ALA A 30 5.98 -3.52 -26.30
CA ALA A 30 6.41 -3.78 -24.93
C ALA A 30 6.01 -2.66 -23.99
N PHE A 31 5.93 -1.42 -24.46
CA PHE A 31 5.42 -0.29 -23.68
C PHE A 31 3.97 -0.54 -23.20
N PHE A 32 3.13 -1.05 -24.08
CA PHE A 32 1.73 -1.31 -23.74
C PHE A 32 1.57 -2.57 -22.87
N VAL A 33 2.23 -3.66 -23.23
CA VAL A 33 2.04 -4.96 -22.58
C VAL A 33 2.81 -5.08 -21.26
N LEU A 34 4.02 -4.56 -21.18
CA LEU A 34 4.88 -4.73 -19.99
C LEU A 34 4.87 -3.52 -19.07
N TRP A 35 4.37 -2.37 -19.51
CA TRP A 35 4.31 -1.15 -18.72
C TRP A 35 2.88 -0.70 -18.43
N LEU A 36 2.10 -0.33 -19.45
CA LEU A 36 0.76 0.21 -19.23
C LEU A 36 -0.23 -0.84 -18.72
N LEU A 37 -0.23 -2.04 -19.28
CA LEU A 37 -1.16 -3.08 -18.86
C LEU A 37 -0.99 -3.48 -17.39
N PRO A 38 0.22 -3.77 -16.87
CA PRO A 38 0.42 -4.03 -15.44
C PRO A 38 0.04 -2.83 -14.56
N MET A 39 0.31 -1.60 -15.00
CA MET A 39 -0.09 -0.41 -14.25
C MET A 39 -1.62 -0.28 -14.16
N ALA A 40 -2.33 -0.51 -15.25
CA ALA A 40 -3.78 -0.38 -15.32
C ALA A 40 -4.54 -1.55 -14.67
N THR A 41 -3.89 -2.69 -14.48
CA THR A 41 -4.52 -3.90 -13.93
C THR A 41 -3.94 -4.26 -12.57
N TRP A 42 -2.78 -4.88 -12.54
CA TRP A 42 -2.15 -5.39 -11.33
C TRP A 42 -1.90 -4.31 -10.28
N ASN A 43 -1.28 -3.20 -10.68
CA ASN A 43 -0.97 -2.13 -9.74
C ASN A 43 -2.23 -1.51 -9.13
N MET A 44 -3.27 -1.29 -9.95
CA MET A 44 -4.56 -0.78 -9.46
C MET A 44 -5.23 -1.76 -8.49
N MET A 45 -5.24 -3.05 -8.84
CA MET A 45 -5.81 -4.10 -7.99
C MET A 45 -5.07 -4.18 -6.65
N VAL A 46 -3.75 -4.29 -6.67
CA VAL A 46 -2.93 -4.40 -5.45
C VAL A 46 -3.09 -3.16 -4.57
N THR A 47 -3.06 -1.97 -5.17
CA THR A 47 -3.26 -0.71 -4.42
C THR A 47 -4.62 -0.67 -3.73
N ARG A 48 -5.68 -1.13 -4.40
CA ARG A 48 -7.02 -1.21 -3.81
C ARG A 48 -7.10 -2.22 -2.67
N LEU A 49 -6.57 -3.43 -2.89
CA LEU A 49 -6.52 -4.47 -1.84
C LEU A 49 -5.74 -3.98 -0.60
N ARG A 50 -4.63 -3.29 -0.82
CA ARG A 50 -3.84 -2.69 0.26
C ARG A 50 -4.63 -1.61 1.01
N ASN A 51 -5.24 -0.66 0.31
CA ASN A 51 -6.03 0.38 0.95
C ASN A 51 -7.14 -0.21 1.83
N ILE A 52 -7.81 -1.26 1.36
CA ILE A 52 -8.81 -1.97 2.15
C ILE A 52 -8.15 -2.62 3.37
N ALA A 53 -7.04 -3.33 3.20
CA ALA A 53 -6.38 -4.03 4.30
C ALA A 53 -5.75 -3.08 5.33
N GLU A 54 -5.26 -1.94 4.90
CA GLU A 54 -4.53 -0.99 5.73
C GLU A 54 -5.46 -0.01 6.47
N HIS A 55 -6.60 0.39 5.88
CA HIS A 55 -7.47 1.45 6.40
C HIS A 55 -8.94 1.08 6.55
N ALA A 56 -9.43 0.02 5.88
CA ALA A 56 -10.84 -0.34 6.04
C ALA A 56 -11.10 -1.12 7.33
N VAL A 57 -12.28 -0.90 7.90
CA VAL A 57 -12.74 -1.64 9.11
C VAL A 57 -11.76 -1.49 10.27
N VAL A 58 -11.11 -0.34 10.41
CA VAL A 58 -10.31 0.00 11.59
C VAL A 58 -11.24 0.47 12.72
N PRO A 59 -10.89 0.22 14.00
CA PRO A 59 -11.76 0.54 15.13
C PRO A 59 -12.03 2.03 15.33
N ASP A 60 -11.02 2.88 15.08
CA ASP A 60 -11.11 4.33 15.27
C ASP A 60 -10.22 5.05 14.27
N HIS A 61 -10.81 5.89 13.43
CA HIS A 61 -10.10 6.68 12.44
C HIS A 61 -9.37 7.91 13.02
N ASN A 62 -9.67 8.29 14.26
CA ASN A 62 -9.07 9.45 14.92
C ASN A 62 -7.92 9.06 15.87
N ASP A 63 -7.79 7.80 16.22
CA ASP A 63 -6.72 7.30 17.08
C ASP A 63 -5.45 7.03 16.27
N PRO A 64 -4.32 7.70 16.54
CA PRO A 64 -3.06 7.49 15.82
C PRO A 64 -2.54 6.05 15.84
N MET A 65 -2.95 5.23 16.81
CA MET A 65 -2.54 3.82 16.92
C MET A 65 -3.53 2.86 16.27
N ARG A 66 -4.75 3.31 15.92
CA ARG A 66 -5.85 2.46 15.46
C ARG A 66 -6.50 2.91 14.16
N HIS A 67 -6.08 4.04 13.58
CA HIS A 67 -6.59 4.55 12.30
C HIS A 67 -5.97 3.86 11.08
N ALA A 68 -4.89 3.10 11.28
CA ALA A 68 -4.21 2.29 10.30
C ALA A 68 -3.89 0.92 10.90
N ARG A 69 -3.65 -0.06 10.04
CA ARG A 69 -3.44 -1.44 10.48
C ARG A 69 -2.05 -1.93 10.11
N THR A 70 -1.41 -2.65 11.04
CA THR A 70 -0.24 -3.49 10.78
C THR A 70 -0.72 -4.93 10.54
N THR A 71 -0.23 -5.55 9.47
CA THR A 71 -0.60 -6.93 9.12
C THR A 71 0.65 -7.80 9.08
N HIS A 72 0.64 -8.92 9.81
CA HIS A 72 1.70 -9.92 9.70
C HIS A 72 1.59 -10.60 8.34
N ALA A 73 2.50 -10.22 7.43
CA ALA A 73 2.49 -10.70 6.06
C ALA A 73 3.40 -11.92 5.88
N THR A 74 2.90 -12.95 5.23
CA THR A 74 3.70 -14.08 4.74
C THR A 74 4.69 -13.61 3.68
N LEU A 75 5.69 -14.44 3.34
CA LEU A 75 6.65 -14.11 2.28
C LEU A 75 5.96 -13.81 0.93
N ILE A 76 4.93 -14.58 0.58
CA ILE A 76 4.17 -14.40 -0.66
C ILE A 76 3.41 -13.07 -0.61
N GLU A 77 2.71 -12.76 0.47
CA GLU A 77 2.01 -11.49 0.64
C GLU A 77 2.98 -10.30 0.61
N ARG A 78 4.19 -10.43 1.18
CA ARG A 78 5.22 -9.40 1.11
C ARG A 78 5.75 -9.15 -0.30
N ILE A 79 5.88 -10.19 -1.12
CA ILE A 79 6.33 -10.03 -2.51
C ILE A 79 5.24 -9.39 -3.37
N PHE A 80 3.99 -9.82 -3.24
CA PHE A 80 2.93 -9.47 -4.18
C PHE A 80 1.98 -8.36 -3.70
N LEU A 81 1.75 -8.24 -2.38
CA LEU A 81 0.82 -7.27 -1.82
C LEU A 81 1.52 -6.16 -1.03
N ALA A 82 2.54 -6.50 -0.25
CA ALA A 82 3.14 -5.58 0.70
C ALA A 82 4.68 -5.46 0.54
N PRO A 83 5.19 -5.14 -0.66
CA PRO A 83 6.62 -4.89 -0.84
C PRO A 83 7.09 -3.74 0.06
N TYR A 84 8.40 -3.65 0.29
CA TYR A 84 9.01 -2.55 1.06
C TYR A 84 8.50 -2.43 2.51
N TRP A 85 8.10 -3.53 3.15
CA TRP A 85 7.62 -3.54 4.54
C TRP A 85 6.39 -2.67 4.81
N VAL A 86 5.60 -2.34 3.78
CA VAL A 86 4.38 -1.54 3.93
C VAL A 86 3.29 -2.23 4.75
N ASN A 87 3.43 -3.52 5.05
CA ASN A 87 2.59 -4.25 5.97
C ASN A 87 2.67 -3.71 7.42
N TYR A 88 3.75 -2.98 7.80
CA TYR A 88 3.86 -2.23 9.05
C TYR A 88 3.28 -0.82 8.90
N HIS A 89 2.02 -0.75 8.49
CA HIS A 89 1.43 0.52 8.07
C HIS A 89 1.07 1.44 9.23
N CYS A 90 0.71 0.90 10.39
CA CYS A 90 0.51 1.69 11.60
C CYS A 90 1.82 2.36 12.04
N GLU A 91 2.93 1.62 12.07
CA GLU A 91 4.25 2.16 12.37
C GLU A 91 4.68 3.23 11.36
N HIS A 92 4.35 3.03 10.07
CA HIS A 92 4.60 4.04 9.05
C HIS A 92 3.87 5.35 9.35
N HIS A 93 2.61 5.30 9.76
CA HIS A 93 1.86 6.48 10.16
C HIS A 93 2.38 7.12 11.45
N MET A 94 2.81 6.33 12.42
CA MET A 94 3.41 6.85 13.66
C MET A 94 4.77 7.52 13.42
N PHE A 95 5.56 6.99 12.48
CA PHE A 95 6.94 7.41 12.21
C PHE A 95 7.17 7.68 10.72
N MET A 96 6.47 8.65 10.14
CA MET A 96 6.52 8.96 8.69
C MET A 96 7.92 9.26 8.14
N HIS A 97 8.87 9.66 9.00
CA HIS A 97 10.26 9.91 8.60
C HIS A 97 11.16 8.67 8.70
N LEU A 98 10.63 7.55 9.22
CA LEU A 98 11.40 6.33 9.36
C LEU A 98 11.54 5.63 8.00
N PRO A 99 12.77 5.27 7.55
CA PRO A 99 12.92 4.51 6.32
C PRO A 99 12.20 3.16 6.38
N PHE A 100 11.62 2.73 5.27
CA PHE A 100 10.79 1.51 5.20
C PHE A 100 11.49 0.25 5.72
N TYR A 101 12.81 0.12 5.50
CA TYR A 101 13.59 -1.04 5.97
C TYR A 101 13.79 -1.07 7.49
N ARG A 102 13.43 -0.01 8.21
CA ARG A 102 13.45 0.07 9.68
C ARG A 102 12.08 -0.18 10.33
N LEU A 103 11.01 -0.30 9.56
CA LEU A 103 9.67 -0.47 10.11
C LEU A 103 9.52 -1.78 10.90
N ALA A 104 10.11 -2.87 10.44
CA ALA A 104 10.10 -4.14 11.19
C ALA A 104 10.84 -4.04 12.53
N GLU A 105 11.95 -3.29 12.59
CA GLU A 105 12.66 -3.02 13.84
C GLU A 105 11.81 -2.14 14.77
N ALA A 106 11.14 -1.12 14.23
CA ALA A 106 10.24 -0.26 15.00
C ALA A 106 9.11 -1.09 15.63
N HIS A 107 8.46 -1.97 14.88
CA HIS A 107 7.44 -2.89 15.39
C HIS A 107 7.97 -3.73 16.55
N THR A 108 9.14 -4.34 16.38
CA THR A 108 9.78 -5.15 17.45
C THR A 108 10.00 -4.33 18.72
N ARG A 109 10.48 -3.09 18.59
CA ARG A 109 10.70 -2.20 19.74
C ARG A 109 9.40 -1.77 20.41
N LEU A 110 8.34 -1.54 19.63
CA LEU A 110 7.01 -1.24 20.17
C LEU A 110 6.43 -2.43 20.90
N ALA A 111 6.61 -3.66 20.38
CA ALA A 111 6.18 -4.88 21.03
C ALA A 111 6.89 -5.11 22.37
N GLN A 112 8.20 -4.88 22.44
CA GLN A 112 8.97 -4.98 23.68
C GLN A 112 8.48 -4.01 24.77
N LYS A 113 7.85 -2.90 24.37
CA LYS A 113 7.27 -1.90 25.28
C LYS A 113 5.78 -2.13 25.58
N GLY A 114 5.17 -3.19 25.03
CA GLY A 114 3.73 -3.47 25.17
C GLY A 114 2.82 -2.51 24.38
N ILE A 115 3.38 -1.67 23.49
CA ILE A 115 2.61 -0.66 22.76
C ILE A 115 1.78 -1.33 21.64
N THR A 116 2.25 -2.42 21.06
CA THR A 116 1.54 -3.13 19.98
C THR A 116 0.18 -3.68 20.42
N GLU A 117 -0.06 -3.87 21.71
CA GLU A 117 -1.37 -4.28 22.26
C GLU A 117 -2.45 -3.20 22.07
N GLN A 118 -2.05 -1.94 21.91
CA GLN A 118 -2.93 -0.80 21.67
C GLN A 118 -3.14 -0.54 20.17
N MET A 119 -2.33 -1.17 19.33
CA MET A 119 -2.36 -0.99 17.86
C MET A 119 -3.35 -1.95 17.21
N GLU A 120 -3.84 -1.59 16.03
CA GLU A 120 -4.59 -2.51 15.20
C GLU A 120 -3.63 -3.44 14.45
N VAL A 121 -3.48 -4.67 14.93
CA VAL A 121 -2.59 -5.68 14.36
C VAL A 121 -3.40 -6.90 13.91
N GLN A 122 -3.14 -7.41 12.72
CA GLN A 122 -3.81 -8.58 12.14
C GLN A 122 -2.81 -9.61 11.61
N ASP A 123 -3.20 -10.90 11.64
CA ASP A 123 -2.30 -12.01 11.35
C ASP A 123 -2.06 -12.26 9.85
N SER A 124 -2.94 -11.79 8.95
CA SER A 124 -2.76 -11.94 7.51
C SER A 124 -3.67 -11.01 6.70
N TYR A 125 -3.24 -10.66 5.49
CA TYR A 125 -4.04 -9.91 4.54
C TYR A 125 -5.34 -10.63 4.17
N TRP A 126 -5.30 -11.95 4.02
CA TRP A 126 -6.48 -12.74 3.70
C TRP A 126 -7.59 -12.63 4.75
N ARG A 127 -7.23 -12.69 6.04
CA ARG A 127 -8.22 -12.51 7.13
C ARG A 127 -8.87 -11.14 7.08
N VAL A 128 -8.07 -10.09 6.88
CA VAL A 128 -8.57 -8.72 6.79
C VAL A 128 -9.53 -8.56 5.62
N LEU A 129 -9.13 -9.00 4.43
CA LEU A 129 -9.95 -8.90 3.23
C LEU A 129 -11.25 -9.70 3.36
N LYS A 130 -11.19 -10.89 3.93
CA LYS A 130 -12.38 -11.70 4.22
C LYS A 130 -13.30 -11.01 5.22
N SER A 131 -12.76 -10.41 6.29
CA SER A 131 -13.55 -9.64 7.25
C SER A 131 -14.20 -8.42 6.60
N ALA A 132 -13.46 -7.69 5.77
CA ALA A 132 -13.98 -6.54 5.03
C ALA A 132 -15.09 -6.92 4.05
N ALA A 133 -14.98 -8.09 3.40
CA ALA A 133 -16.00 -8.59 2.48
C ALA A 133 -17.27 -9.09 3.18
N ASN A 134 -17.15 -9.58 4.42
CA ASN A 134 -18.26 -10.20 5.17
C ASN A 134 -18.98 -9.26 6.13
N LYS A 135 -18.67 -7.97 6.15
CA LYS A 135 -19.26 -6.99 7.08
C LYS A 135 -20.17 -5.98 6.35
N PRO A 136 -21.44 -6.34 6.11
CA PRO A 136 -22.34 -5.46 5.37
C PRO A 136 -22.98 -4.34 6.19
N GLU A 137 -22.97 -4.31 7.53
CA GLU A 137 -23.99 -3.50 8.22
C GLU A 137 -23.60 -2.81 9.54
N ALA A 138 -22.33 -2.71 9.88
CA ALA A 138 -21.94 -2.11 11.17
C ALA A 138 -21.62 -0.59 11.10
N LEU A 139 -21.95 0.09 10.01
CA LEU A 139 -21.72 1.54 9.84
C LEU A 139 -22.99 2.28 9.41
N SER A 140 -24.14 1.98 10.03
CA SER A 140 -25.24 2.93 10.06
C SER A 140 -25.04 3.81 11.30
N PRO A 141 -24.74 5.12 11.15
CA PRO A 141 -24.78 6.02 12.30
C PRO A 141 -26.24 6.11 12.77
N ALA A 142 -26.46 5.90 14.04
CA ALA A 142 -27.71 6.22 14.71
C ALA A 142 -27.89 7.75 14.77
#